data_9620916f1bb900ce6616bd464f37eded
#
_entry.id   9620916f1bb900ce6616bd464f37eded
#
_cell.length_a   1.000
_cell.length_b   1.000
_cell.length_c   1.000
_cell.angle_alpha   90.00
_cell.angle_beta   90.00
_cell.angle_gamma   90.00
#
_symmetry.space_group_name_H-M   'P 1'
#
loop_
_entity.id
_entity.type
_entity.pdbx_description
1 polymer ?
#
loop_
_entity_poly.entity_id
_entity_poly.type
_entity_poly.pdbx_seq_one_letter_code
_entity_poly.pdbx_strand_id
1 'polypeptide(L)'
;MANVVTIEAEVRARAGKGAARATRRAGRVPAVVYGAHESPSLISLEPRAVLRELQRAGWQSRLYEVKVNGDATRALIRAVQFHPVSDAPEHVDFQRLAPGEPIRVAVPVHFENEGLSPGLKRGGVLNVIRHAVEVYSDPDQIQIGRAHV
;
A
#
# COMPACT_ATOMS: atom_id res chain seq x y z
N MET A 1 -13.63 11.40 -6.09
CA MET A 1 -13.20 11.50 -4.68
C MET A 1 -12.29 10.32 -4.38
N ALA A 2 -11.09 10.56 -3.92
CA ALA A 2 -10.17 9.49 -3.55
C ALA A 2 -10.78 8.69 -2.38
N ASN A 3 -10.90 7.37 -2.54
CA ASN A 3 -11.40 6.49 -1.51
C ASN A 3 -10.29 6.33 -0.45
N VAL A 4 -10.33 7.17 0.59
CA VAL A 4 -9.38 7.10 1.71
C VAL A 4 -9.82 6.00 2.66
N VAL A 5 -8.93 5.08 2.94
CA VAL A 5 -9.18 3.98 3.88
C VAL A 5 -8.53 4.29 5.21
N THR A 6 -9.32 4.31 6.27
CA THR A 6 -8.80 4.53 7.62
C THR A 6 -8.27 3.23 8.22
N ILE A 7 -7.05 3.27 8.75
CA ILE A 7 -6.40 2.19 9.49
C ILE A 7 -6.06 2.69 10.89
N GLU A 8 -6.59 2.03 11.90
CA GLU A 8 -6.26 2.32 13.29
C GLU A 8 -4.91 1.72 13.68
N ALA A 9 -4.08 2.50 14.36
CA ALA A 9 -2.75 2.13 14.77
C ALA A 9 -2.45 2.57 16.20
N GLU A 10 -1.57 1.84 16.87
CA GLU A 10 -1.06 2.15 18.19
C GLU A 10 0.43 2.49 18.13
N VAL A 11 0.88 3.45 18.92
CA VAL A 11 2.29 3.81 19.01
C VAL A 11 3.11 2.68 19.64
N ARG A 12 4.27 2.39 19.06
CA ARG A 12 5.28 1.52 19.65
C ARG A 12 6.41 2.33 20.26
N ALA A 13 6.71 2.09 21.52
CA ALA A 13 7.74 2.82 22.24
C ALA A 13 9.19 2.45 21.83
N ARG A 14 9.41 1.26 21.23
CA ARG A 14 10.77 0.75 20.97
C ARG A 14 10.93 0.27 19.53
N ALA A 15 12.06 0.66 18.94
CA ALA A 15 12.55 0.12 17.67
C ALA A 15 13.35 -1.17 17.86
N GLY A 16 13.67 -1.82 16.73
CA GLY A 16 14.60 -2.94 16.64
C GLY A 16 13.94 -4.32 16.61
N LYS A 17 14.79 -5.33 16.33
CA LYS A 17 14.39 -6.72 16.05
C LYS A 17 13.63 -7.38 17.22
N GLY A 18 14.06 -7.14 18.45
CA GLY A 18 13.41 -7.69 19.64
C GLY A 18 12.02 -7.13 19.88
N ALA A 19 11.86 -5.80 19.71
CA ALA A 19 10.57 -5.12 19.86
C ALA A 19 9.58 -5.54 18.76
N ALA A 20 10.04 -5.68 17.50
CA ALA A 20 9.21 -6.16 16.40
C ALA A 20 8.74 -7.61 16.65
N ARG A 21 9.60 -8.49 17.15
CA ARG A 21 9.23 -9.86 17.53
C ARG A 21 8.21 -9.88 18.69
N ALA A 22 8.37 -9.00 19.68
CA ALA A 22 7.42 -8.89 20.79
C ALA A 22 6.03 -8.43 20.27
N THR A 23 5.98 -7.46 19.38
CA THR A 23 4.73 -6.99 18.75
C THR A 23 4.03 -8.13 17.99
N ARG A 24 4.78 -8.92 17.21
CA ARG A 24 4.21 -10.07 16.47
C ARG A 24 3.71 -11.16 17.41
N ARG A 25 4.42 -11.44 18.51
CA ARG A 25 3.95 -12.39 19.54
C ARG A 25 2.68 -11.93 20.24
N ALA A 26 2.49 -10.62 20.36
CA ALA A 26 1.24 -10.03 20.84
C ALA A 26 0.10 -10.03 19.80
N GLY A 27 0.32 -10.68 18.63
CA GLY A 27 -0.69 -10.78 17.58
C GLY A 27 -0.89 -9.50 16.77
N ARG A 28 0.07 -8.57 16.76
CA ARG A 28 0.01 -7.31 16.00
C ARG A 28 1.11 -7.25 14.95
N VAL A 29 0.88 -6.47 13.90
CA VAL A 29 1.85 -6.24 12.83
C VAL A 29 2.63 -4.96 13.12
N PRO A 30 3.96 -5.04 13.28
CA PRO A 30 4.79 -3.85 13.39
C PRO A 30 4.81 -3.08 12.07
N ALA A 31 4.74 -1.76 12.15
CA ALA A 31 4.82 -0.88 10.99
C ALA A 31 5.61 0.40 11.32
N VAL A 32 5.99 1.10 10.27
CA VAL A 32 6.67 2.40 10.35
C VAL A 32 6.01 3.39 9.39
N VAL A 33 5.84 4.63 9.85
CA VAL A 33 5.40 5.75 9.01
C VAL A 33 6.55 6.73 8.90
N TYR A 34 7.04 6.97 7.70
CA TYR A 34 8.17 7.88 7.42
C TYR A 34 7.85 8.82 6.26
N GLY A 35 8.64 9.86 6.09
CA GLY A 35 8.50 10.85 5.02
C GLY A 35 7.96 12.20 5.50
N ALA A 36 7.70 13.11 4.56
CA ALA A 36 7.25 14.48 4.81
C ALA A 36 8.19 15.27 5.74
N HIS A 37 9.50 15.02 5.65
CA HIS A 37 10.55 15.67 6.47
C HIS A 37 10.37 15.55 7.99
N GLU A 38 9.52 14.64 8.44
CA GLU A 38 9.28 14.35 9.85
C GLU A 38 10.00 13.06 10.28
N SER A 39 10.23 12.95 11.61
CA SER A 39 10.82 11.74 12.19
C SER A 39 9.94 10.51 11.96
N PRO A 40 10.55 9.34 11.72
CA PRO A 40 9.80 8.10 11.56
C PRO A 40 9.00 7.76 12.82
N SER A 41 7.72 7.44 12.65
CA SER A 41 6.84 7.01 13.72
C SER A 41 6.69 5.49 13.71
N LEU A 42 6.98 4.86 14.84
CA LEU A 42 6.83 3.42 15.01
C LEU A 42 5.42 3.10 15.49
N ILE A 43 4.72 2.25 14.74
CA ILE A 43 3.34 1.89 15.03
C ILE A 43 3.14 0.37 14.99
N SER A 44 2.01 -0.07 15.50
CA SER A 44 1.52 -1.44 15.38
C SER A 44 0.09 -1.45 14.88
N LEU A 45 -0.22 -2.42 14.03
CA LEU A 45 -1.49 -2.53 13.33
C LEU A 45 -2.20 -3.83 13.68
N GLU A 46 -3.52 -3.86 13.52
CA GLU A 46 -4.30 -5.07 13.58
C GLU A 46 -4.11 -5.90 12.31
N PRO A 47 -3.70 -7.19 12.40
CA PRO A 47 -3.44 -8.04 11.24
C PRO A 47 -4.64 -8.18 10.29
N ARG A 48 -5.84 -8.28 10.83
CA ARG A 48 -7.08 -8.43 10.03
C ARG A 48 -7.36 -7.21 9.16
N ALA A 49 -7.12 -6.00 9.69
CA ALA A 49 -7.29 -4.77 8.93
C ALA A 49 -6.29 -4.68 7.78
N VAL A 50 -5.02 -5.01 8.07
CA VAL A 50 -3.95 -5.04 7.07
C VAL A 50 -4.24 -6.06 5.97
N LEU A 51 -4.56 -7.30 6.31
CA LEU A 51 -4.85 -8.37 5.34
C LEU A 51 -6.02 -8.02 4.42
N ARG A 52 -7.09 -7.43 4.97
CA ARG A 52 -8.25 -6.99 4.18
C ARG A 52 -7.86 -5.98 3.10
N GLU A 53 -6.97 -5.06 3.42
CA GLU A 53 -6.54 -4.05 2.46
C GLU A 53 -5.54 -4.62 1.43
N LEU A 54 -4.64 -5.50 1.85
CA LEU A 54 -3.68 -6.14 0.95
C LEU A 54 -4.32 -7.09 -0.07
N GLN A 55 -5.48 -7.68 0.26
CA GLN A 55 -6.25 -8.51 -0.68
C GLN A 55 -6.95 -7.71 -1.77
N ARG A 56 -7.07 -6.39 -1.61
CA ARG A 56 -7.68 -5.53 -2.62
C ARG A 56 -6.69 -5.17 -3.70
N ALA A 57 -7.12 -5.27 -4.96
CA ALA A 57 -6.31 -4.81 -6.09
C ALA A 57 -5.96 -3.32 -5.94
N GLY A 58 -4.72 -2.95 -6.28
CA GLY A 58 -4.26 -1.57 -6.24
C GLY A 58 -3.98 -1.00 -4.84
N TRP A 59 -3.75 -1.84 -3.83
CA TRP A 59 -3.40 -1.40 -2.47
C TRP A 59 -2.17 -0.49 -2.43
N GLN A 60 -1.21 -0.64 -3.36
CA GLN A 60 0.00 0.19 -3.46
C GLN A 60 -0.26 1.64 -3.92
N SER A 61 -1.35 1.86 -4.64
CA SER A 61 -1.74 3.18 -5.14
C SER A 61 -2.89 3.81 -4.36
N ARG A 62 -3.35 3.15 -3.30
CA ARG A 62 -4.48 3.61 -2.48
C ARG A 62 -4.01 4.52 -1.36
N LEU A 63 -4.78 5.58 -1.09
CA LEU A 63 -4.57 6.48 0.04
C LEU A 63 -5.10 5.85 1.32
N TYR A 64 -4.24 5.85 2.33
CA TYR A 64 -4.57 5.41 3.69
C TYR A 64 -4.51 6.58 4.65
N GLU A 65 -5.45 6.60 5.57
CA GLU A 65 -5.44 7.48 6.72
C GLU A 65 -5.07 6.64 7.95
N VAL A 66 -3.83 6.78 8.40
CA VAL A 66 -3.33 6.08 9.59
C VAL A 66 -3.69 6.92 10.81
N LYS A 67 -4.58 6.40 11.65
CA LYS A 67 -4.98 7.05 12.92
C LYS A 67 -4.15 6.52 14.07
N VAL A 68 -3.44 7.44 14.72
CA VAL A 68 -2.60 7.13 15.87
C VAL A 68 -2.99 8.06 17.01
N ASN A 69 -3.53 7.54 18.10
CA ASN A 69 -3.96 8.32 19.29
C ASN A 69 -4.90 9.51 18.98
N GLY A 70 -5.68 9.44 17.90
CA GLY A 70 -6.58 10.52 17.47
C GLY A 70 -6.03 11.40 16.34
N ASP A 71 -4.73 11.38 16.12
CA ASP A 71 -4.11 12.08 15.00
C ASP A 71 -4.21 11.23 13.72
N ALA A 72 -4.69 11.83 12.65
CA ALA A 72 -4.84 11.18 11.36
C ALA A 72 -3.73 11.62 10.40
N THR A 73 -2.94 10.69 9.93
CA THR A 73 -1.85 10.95 8.97
C THR A 73 -2.14 10.27 7.65
N ARG A 74 -2.10 11.02 6.55
CA ARG A 74 -2.23 10.46 5.20
C ARG A 74 -0.94 9.79 4.79
N ALA A 75 -1.04 8.55 4.31
CA ALA A 75 0.11 7.76 3.91
C ALA A 75 -0.23 6.78 2.78
N LEU A 76 0.82 6.30 2.08
CA LEU A 76 0.74 5.18 1.14
C LEU A 76 1.49 3.99 1.72
N ILE A 77 1.02 2.78 1.43
CA ILE A 77 1.78 1.56 1.70
C ILE A 77 2.87 1.44 0.64
N ARG A 78 4.14 1.48 1.06
CA ARG A 78 5.30 1.35 0.16
C ARG A 78 5.80 -0.05 0.04
N ALA A 79 5.89 -0.74 1.15
CA ALA A 79 6.37 -2.11 1.19
C ALA A 79 5.62 -2.91 2.25
N VAL A 80 5.45 -4.18 1.97
CA VAL A 80 4.92 -5.16 2.93
C VAL A 80 5.84 -6.36 2.90
N GLN A 81 6.27 -6.80 4.07
CA GLN A 81 7.01 -8.04 4.23
C GLN A 81 6.03 -9.12 4.68
N PHE A 82 6.07 -10.25 4.00
CA PHE A 82 5.24 -11.41 4.30
C PHE A 82 6.10 -12.55 4.85
N HIS A 83 5.51 -13.32 5.72
CA HIS A 83 6.13 -14.56 6.20
C HIS A 83 6.12 -15.60 5.06
N PRO A 84 7.28 -16.22 4.72
CA PRO A 84 7.42 -17.03 3.49
C PRO A 84 6.58 -18.32 3.47
N VAL A 85 6.05 -18.73 4.61
CA VAL A 85 5.26 -19.98 4.72
C VAL A 85 3.79 -19.71 4.99
N SER A 86 3.48 -18.71 5.82
CA SER A 86 2.09 -18.43 6.24
C SER A 86 1.42 -17.27 5.49
N ASP A 87 2.18 -16.55 4.63
CA ASP A 87 1.75 -15.33 3.94
C ASP A 87 1.18 -14.24 4.87
N ALA A 88 1.44 -14.37 6.17
CA ALA A 88 1.03 -13.37 7.13
C ALA A 88 1.91 -12.11 7.02
N PRO A 89 1.35 -10.89 7.10
CA PRO A 89 2.14 -9.67 7.07
C PRO A 89 3.03 -9.57 8.31
N GLU A 90 4.34 -9.46 8.10
CA GLU A 90 5.35 -9.32 9.15
C GLU A 90 5.76 -7.89 9.43
N HIS A 91 5.70 -7.03 8.42
CA HIS A 91 6.04 -5.60 8.53
C HIS A 91 5.34 -4.81 7.44
N VAL A 92 4.91 -3.59 7.75
CA VAL A 92 4.31 -2.67 6.79
C VAL A 92 5.02 -1.31 6.86
N ASP A 93 5.43 -0.83 5.70
CA ASP A 93 6.08 0.47 5.54
C ASP A 93 5.11 1.46 4.92
N PHE A 94 4.83 2.53 5.64
CA PHE A 94 4.01 3.65 5.17
C PHE A 94 4.87 4.85 4.84
N GLN A 95 4.65 5.43 3.67
CA GLN A 95 5.20 6.73 3.32
C GLN A 95 4.16 7.81 3.60
N ARG A 96 4.51 8.73 4.51
CA ARG A 96 3.71 9.93 4.81
C ARG A 96 3.67 10.84 3.59
N LEU A 97 2.53 11.46 3.35
CA LEU A 97 2.31 12.36 2.24
C LEU A 97 2.38 13.81 2.73
N ALA A 98 3.30 14.58 2.12
CA ALA A 98 3.33 16.02 2.30
C ALA A 98 2.42 16.68 1.26
N PRO A 99 1.59 17.66 1.64
CA PRO A 99 0.81 18.44 0.69
C PRO A 99 1.73 19.15 -0.33
N GLY A 100 1.41 19.03 -1.64
CA GLY A 100 2.15 19.71 -2.70
C GLY A 100 3.48 19.04 -3.12
N GLU A 101 3.87 17.92 -2.54
CA GLU A 101 5.02 17.13 -3.01
C GLU A 101 4.55 16.00 -3.93
N PRO A 102 5.01 15.95 -5.20
CA PRO A 102 4.66 14.86 -6.09
C PRO A 102 5.30 13.55 -5.60
N ILE A 103 4.49 12.51 -5.55
CA ILE A 103 4.94 11.18 -5.15
C ILE A 103 4.93 10.21 -6.31
N ARG A 104 5.85 9.27 -6.28
CA ARG A 104 5.92 8.18 -7.25
C ARG A 104 5.02 7.04 -6.78
N VAL A 105 4.03 6.70 -7.59
CA VAL A 105 3.06 5.63 -7.32
C VAL A 105 3.10 4.60 -8.43
N ALA A 106 3.14 3.32 -8.08
CA ALA A 106 2.99 2.23 -9.04
C ALA A 106 1.50 1.89 -9.19
N VAL A 107 0.93 2.23 -10.34
CA VAL A 107 -0.47 1.95 -10.66
C VAL A 107 -0.56 0.63 -11.41
N PRO A 108 -1.30 -0.38 -10.92
CA PRO A 108 -1.48 -1.64 -11.63
C PRO A 108 -2.28 -1.42 -12.91
N VAL A 109 -1.87 -2.11 -13.97
CA VAL A 109 -2.53 -2.06 -15.29
C VAL A 109 -3.41 -3.28 -15.44
N HIS A 110 -4.68 -3.07 -15.75
CA HIS A 110 -5.62 -4.13 -16.14
C HIS A 110 -5.93 -4.01 -17.62
N PHE A 111 -5.78 -5.12 -18.33
CA PHE A 111 -6.12 -5.19 -19.75
C PHE A 111 -7.58 -5.58 -19.89
N GLU A 112 -8.34 -4.79 -20.65
CA GLU A 112 -9.74 -5.07 -20.93
C GLU A 112 -9.91 -5.40 -22.43
N ASN A 113 -10.98 -6.14 -22.77
CA ASN A 113 -11.33 -6.49 -24.14
C ASN A 113 -10.32 -7.41 -24.87
N GLU A 114 -9.58 -8.22 -24.16
CA GLU A 114 -8.65 -9.17 -24.74
C GLU A 114 -9.31 -10.06 -25.83
N GLY A 115 -10.55 -10.51 -25.58
CA GLY A 115 -11.33 -11.32 -26.53
C GLY A 115 -11.73 -10.61 -27.82
N LEU A 116 -11.63 -9.29 -27.90
CA LEU A 116 -11.90 -8.53 -29.13
C LEU A 116 -10.67 -8.40 -30.02
N SER A 117 -9.48 -8.64 -29.50
CA SER A 117 -8.22 -8.54 -30.25
C SER A 117 -8.20 -9.51 -31.44
N PRO A 118 -7.94 -9.02 -32.67
CA PRO A 118 -7.85 -9.87 -33.85
C PRO A 118 -6.71 -10.89 -33.77
N GLY A 119 -5.63 -10.53 -33.07
CA GLY A 119 -4.48 -11.43 -32.87
C GLY A 119 -4.81 -12.64 -32.01
N LEU A 120 -5.50 -12.39 -30.88
CA LEU A 120 -5.94 -13.47 -29.97
C LEU A 120 -6.97 -14.39 -30.62
N LYS A 121 -7.89 -13.83 -31.43
CA LYS A 121 -8.86 -14.64 -32.23
C LYS A 121 -8.22 -15.55 -33.23
N ARG A 122 -7.00 -15.24 -33.71
CA ARG A 122 -6.21 -16.04 -34.62
C ARG A 122 -5.27 -17.03 -33.93
N GLY A 123 -5.38 -17.19 -32.60
CA GLY A 123 -4.52 -18.09 -31.81
C GLY A 123 -3.23 -17.44 -31.29
N GLY A 124 -3.12 -16.12 -31.32
CA GLY A 124 -2.04 -15.37 -30.68
C GLY A 124 -2.12 -15.42 -29.16
N VAL A 125 -1.02 -15.10 -28.51
CA VAL A 125 -0.92 -15.03 -27.04
C VAL A 125 -0.63 -13.58 -26.62
N LEU A 126 -1.35 -13.08 -25.62
CA LEU A 126 -1.07 -11.79 -25.02
C LEU A 126 0.16 -11.90 -24.10
N ASN A 127 1.23 -11.20 -24.44
CA ASN A 127 2.42 -11.11 -23.60
C ASN A 127 2.44 -9.77 -22.85
N VAL A 128 2.20 -9.81 -21.55
CA VAL A 128 2.20 -8.63 -20.69
C VAL A 128 3.61 -8.40 -20.15
N ILE A 129 4.30 -7.37 -20.67
CA ILE A 129 5.67 -7.04 -20.28
C ILE A 129 5.72 -6.24 -18.98
N ARG A 130 4.71 -5.39 -18.74
CA ARG A 130 4.60 -4.58 -17.53
C ARG A 130 3.20 -4.70 -16.93
N HIS A 131 3.16 -5.05 -15.66
CA HIS A 131 1.91 -5.16 -14.88
C HIS A 131 1.57 -3.89 -14.10
N ALA A 132 2.50 -2.94 -14.03
CA ALA A 132 2.29 -1.66 -13.36
C ALA A 132 3.04 -0.54 -14.11
N VAL A 133 2.48 0.66 -14.06
CA VAL A 133 3.09 1.89 -14.55
C VAL A 133 3.40 2.80 -13.38
N GLU A 134 4.64 3.32 -13.34
CA GLU A 134 5.04 4.29 -12.35
C GLU A 134 4.64 5.69 -12.80
N VAL A 135 3.88 6.38 -11.96
CA VAL A 135 3.35 7.72 -12.22
C VAL A 135 3.75 8.65 -11.08
N TYR A 136 4.15 9.86 -11.41
CA TYR A 136 4.29 10.95 -10.44
C TYR A 136 2.94 11.67 -10.35
N SER A 137 2.40 11.77 -9.14
CA SER A 137 1.11 12.41 -8.90
C SER A 137 1.13 13.19 -7.59
N ASP A 138 0.37 14.27 -7.54
CA ASP A 138 0.08 14.93 -6.28
C ASP A 138 -0.75 14.02 -5.37
N PRO A 139 -0.51 14.05 -4.04
CA PRO A 139 -1.24 13.25 -3.08
C PRO A 139 -2.76 13.42 -3.16
N ASP A 140 -3.22 14.63 -3.47
CA ASP A 140 -4.65 14.95 -3.57
C ASP A 140 -5.28 14.52 -4.90
N GLN A 141 -4.48 14.24 -5.92
CA GLN A 141 -4.91 13.86 -7.27
C GLN A 141 -4.68 12.39 -7.60
N ILE A 142 -4.31 11.57 -6.63
CA ILE A 142 -4.17 10.13 -6.84
C ILE A 142 -5.54 9.56 -7.18
N GLN A 143 -5.79 9.41 -8.47
CA GLN A 143 -6.96 8.73 -8.96
C GLN A 143 -6.68 7.22 -8.96
N ILE A 144 -7.35 6.51 -8.05
CA ILE A 144 -7.51 5.07 -8.15
C ILE A 144 -8.54 4.83 -9.25
N GLY A 145 -8.15 5.02 -10.48
CA GLY A 145 -9.03 4.99 -11.63
C GLY A 145 -8.43 4.19 -12.78
N ARG A 146 -9.32 3.58 -13.56
CA ARG A 146 -8.98 2.92 -14.81
C ARG A 146 -8.38 3.94 -15.78
N ALA A 147 -7.16 3.72 -16.23
CA ALA A 147 -6.66 4.42 -17.39
C ALA A 147 -7.29 3.78 -18.63
N HIS A 148 -8.11 4.52 -19.35
CA HIS A 148 -8.53 4.15 -20.70
C HIS A 148 -7.40 4.54 -21.66
N VAL A 149 -6.86 3.56 -22.34
CA VAL A 149 -6.01 3.75 -23.51
C VAL A 149 -6.86 3.55 -24.75
#